data_e605354df241238ba0263843e54f68eb
#
_entry.id   e605354df241238ba0263843e54f68eb
#
_cell.length_a   1.000
_cell.length_b   1.000
_cell.length_c   1.000
_cell.angle_alpha   90.00
_cell.angle_beta   90.00
_cell.angle_gamma   90.00
#
_symmetry.space_group_name_H-M   'P 1'
#
loop_
_entity.id
_entity.type
_entity.pdbx_description
1 polymer ?
#
loop_
_entity_poly.entity_id
_entity_poly.type
_entity_poly.pdbx_seq_one_letter_code
_entity_poly.pdbx_strand_id
1 'polypeptide(L)'
;MPTRPHRLALPILALLALVFTHPAAAQDQSGGGTACGHRLSAPVLAKWNALGGENGLLGCAKSDEMAGANSPVGTKAREADFASGMVLWHVDGPRAGQTYAVTGCIWRLYFQYGGPSGWLGLPIGDVVNFPDGQHQAFEGGRVTYERAANACEAERNAEVAETKPPPEPAAGPAATSPLDAWFDAARGDHLSAASAGVAKTAAAANYARVGGQAAVFAEAAPGAAPLKLFWNEAKGDHISTATAEGERNAFAAGYQFEASQGFVWTDPHPGALTLAQYRDPVSGHHWLAAGPDEAAKAKAEGFVFERIEGYAPP
;
A
#
# COMPACT_ATOMS: atom_id res chain seq x y z
N MET A 1 -25.88 31.77 85.95
CA MET A 1 -26.60 31.54 84.66
C MET A 1 -25.49 31.54 83.59
N PRO A 2 -25.15 30.42 82.97
CA PRO A 2 -24.17 30.39 81.93
C PRO A 2 -24.83 30.42 80.53
N THR A 3 -24.35 31.29 79.68
CA THR A 3 -24.71 31.51 78.28
C THR A 3 -24.17 30.38 77.38
N ARG A 4 -25.05 29.79 76.55
CA ARG A 4 -24.73 28.81 75.52
C ARG A 4 -24.11 29.50 74.29
N PRO A 5 -23.05 28.95 73.67
CA PRO A 5 -22.61 29.42 72.39
C PRO A 5 -23.41 28.82 71.22
N HIS A 6 -23.81 29.66 70.29
CA HIS A 6 -24.39 29.27 69.03
C HIS A 6 -23.35 28.61 68.10
N ARG A 7 -23.68 27.40 67.68
CA ARG A 7 -22.92 26.73 66.60
C ARG A 7 -23.45 27.20 65.26
N LEU A 8 -22.58 27.91 64.50
CA LEU A 8 -22.82 28.16 63.09
C LEU A 8 -22.58 26.86 62.30
N ALA A 9 -23.59 26.37 61.61
CA ALA A 9 -23.46 25.32 60.63
C ALA A 9 -23.06 25.95 59.29
N LEU A 10 -21.90 25.60 58.72
CA LEU A 10 -21.54 25.90 57.35
C LEU A 10 -22.23 24.89 56.43
N PRO A 11 -22.77 25.32 55.30
CA PRO A 11 -23.28 24.41 54.28
C PRO A 11 -22.07 23.81 53.49
N ILE A 12 -22.02 22.48 53.44
CA ILE A 12 -21.11 21.74 52.54
C ILE A 12 -21.63 21.92 51.10
N LEU A 13 -20.89 22.69 50.31
CA LEU A 13 -21.14 22.82 48.88
C LEU A 13 -20.59 21.54 48.22
N ALA A 14 -21.49 20.63 47.84
CA ALA A 14 -21.12 19.47 47.05
C ALA A 14 -20.80 19.95 45.61
N LEU A 15 -19.51 19.90 45.26
CA LEU A 15 -19.03 20.15 43.89
C LEU A 15 -19.36 18.92 43.05
N LEU A 16 -20.43 19.02 42.25
CA LEU A 16 -20.78 18.01 41.26
C LEU A 16 -19.81 18.14 40.10
N ALA A 17 -18.79 17.28 40.06
CA ALA A 17 -17.90 17.18 38.90
C ALA A 17 -18.68 16.55 37.73
N LEU A 18 -19.12 17.39 36.78
CA LEU A 18 -19.59 16.93 35.48
C LEU A 18 -18.41 16.32 34.72
N VAL A 19 -18.37 14.99 34.67
CA VAL A 19 -17.51 14.28 33.74
C VAL A 19 -18.11 14.46 32.34
N PHE A 20 -17.62 15.42 31.60
CA PHE A 20 -17.87 15.52 30.16
C PHE A 20 -17.14 14.35 29.48
N THR A 21 -17.85 13.26 29.22
CA THR A 21 -17.45 12.30 28.24
C THR A 21 -17.49 12.97 26.87
N HIS A 22 -16.37 13.45 26.39
CA HIS A 22 -16.26 13.88 25.01
C HIS A 22 -16.43 12.61 24.16
N PRO A 23 -17.41 12.56 23.22
CA PRO A 23 -17.36 11.54 22.18
C PRO A 23 -16.04 11.77 21.45
N ALA A 24 -15.29 10.69 21.22
CA ALA A 24 -14.14 10.74 20.34
C ALA A 24 -14.63 11.30 18.98
N ALA A 25 -14.35 12.58 18.75
CA ALA A 25 -14.66 13.23 17.50
C ALA A 25 -13.91 12.43 16.42
N ALA A 26 -14.66 11.91 15.45
CA ALA A 26 -14.07 11.50 14.19
C ALA A 26 -13.21 12.68 13.71
N GLN A 27 -11.89 12.52 13.73
CA GLN A 27 -10.98 13.60 13.35
C GLN A 27 -11.26 13.91 11.89
N ASP A 28 -11.77 15.10 11.67
CA ASP A 28 -11.99 15.67 10.34
C ASP A 28 -10.65 15.65 9.57
N GLN A 29 -10.61 14.89 8.48
CA GLN A 29 -9.40 14.67 7.66
C GLN A 29 -9.08 15.86 6.74
N SER A 30 -9.72 17.01 6.94
CA SER A 30 -9.62 18.20 6.09
C SER A 30 -8.30 18.98 6.20
N GLY A 31 -7.37 18.58 7.07
CA GLY A 31 -6.07 19.23 7.30
C GLY A 31 -4.88 18.63 6.52
N GLY A 32 -5.13 17.88 5.46
CA GLY A 32 -4.08 17.29 4.62
C GLY A 32 -3.37 18.32 3.74
N GLY A 33 -2.32 17.87 3.03
CA GLY A 33 -1.54 18.67 2.10
C GLY A 33 -1.02 17.83 0.95
N THR A 34 -0.04 18.34 0.24
CA THR A 34 0.59 17.63 -0.87
C THR A 34 2.06 17.35 -0.59
N ALA A 35 2.53 16.19 -1.01
CA ALA A 35 3.94 15.81 -1.06
C ALA A 35 4.29 15.50 -2.52
N CYS A 36 5.15 16.32 -3.15
CA CYS A 36 5.54 16.17 -4.55
C CYS A 36 4.33 16.08 -5.52
N GLY A 37 3.25 16.84 -5.22
CA GLY A 37 2.05 16.87 -6.06
C GLY A 37 0.95 15.86 -5.69
N HIS A 38 1.22 14.90 -4.81
CA HIS A 38 0.26 13.89 -4.35
C HIS A 38 -0.41 14.31 -3.03
N ARG A 39 -1.72 14.01 -2.92
CA ARG A 39 -2.54 14.38 -1.75
C ARG A 39 -2.36 13.37 -0.64
N LEU A 40 -2.03 13.87 0.55
CA LEU A 40 -1.86 13.09 1.76
C LEU A 40 -2.73 13.68 2.88
N SER A 41 -3.28 12.83 3.73
CA SER A 41 -3.91 13.27 4.97
C SER A 41 -2.90 13.85 5.95
N ALA A 42 -3.39 14.60 6.94
CA ALA A 42 -2.52 15.23 7.93
C ALA A 42 -1.61 14.23 8.68
N PRO A 43 -2.06 13.03 9.11
CA PRO A 43 -1.20 12.05 9.77
C PRO A 43 -0.06 11.53 8.87
N VAL A 44 -0.36 11.23 7.61
CA VAL A 44 0.62 10.71 6.65
C VAL A 44 1.63 11.81 6.28
N LEU A 45 1.15 13.02 6.03
CA LEU A 45 2.00 14.18 5.74
C LEU A 45 2.92 14.52 6.93
N ALA A 46 2.41 14.46 8.16
CA ALA A 46 3.20 14.68 9.37
C ALA A 46 4.32 13.64 9.51
N LYS A 47 4.03 12.36 9.26
CA LYS A 47 5.05 11.28 9.28
C LYS A 47 6.10 11.51 8.20
N TRP A 48 5.71 11.84 6.97
CA TRP A 48 6.63 12.14 5.88
C TRP A 48 7.56 13.32 6.21
N ASN A 49 7.00 14.42 6.72
CA ASN A 49 7.79 15.58 7.14
C ASN A 49 8.77 15.25 8.28
N ALA A 50 8.33 14.45 9.26
CA ALA A 50 9.19 14.00 10.38
C ALA A 50 10.36 13.13 9.91
N LEU A 51 10.23 12.46 8.76
CA LEU A 51 11.28 11.65 8.13
C LEU A 51 12.13 12.43 7.11
N GLY A 52 12.02 13.77 7.07
CA GLY A 52 12.85 14.65 6.25
C GLY A 52 12.21 15.10 4.93
N GLY A 53 10.94 14.78 4.70
CA GLY A 53 10.20 15.22 3.50
C GLY A 53 10.80 14.65 2.22
N GLU A 54 10.81 15.47 1.17
CA GLU A 54 11.30 15.11 -0.17
C GLU A 54 12.76 14.62 -0.19
N ASN A 55 13.60 15.21 0.64
CA ASN A 55 15.02 14.84 0.74
C ASN A 55 15.30 13.82 1.85
N GLY A 56 14.25 13.29 2.49
CA GLY A 56 14.34 12.35 3.60
C GLY A 56 14.33 10.88 3.18
N LEU A 57 14.14 10.01 4.18
CA LEU A 57 14.19 8.55 4.02
C LEU A 57 13.19 8.00 2.98
N LEU A 58 12.03 8.62 2.85
CA LEU A 58 10.97 8.17 1.96
C LEU A 58 11.10 8.74 0.54
N GLY A 59 11.69 9.93 0.41
CA GLY A 59 11.67 10.68 -0.85
C GLY A 59 10.28 11.21 -1.19
N CYS A 60 10.02 11.48 -2.47
CA CYS A 60 8.73 11.96 -2.96
C CYS A 60 7.62 10.91 -2.84
N ALA A 61 6.41 11.37 -2.54
CA ALA A 61 5.22 10.55 -2.71
C ALA A 61 5.03 10.16 -4.18
N LYS A 62 4.58 8.94 -4.42
CA LYS A 62 4.36 8.34 -5.75
C LYS A 62 2.88 8.12 -6.06
N SER A 63 2.03 8.20 -5.04
CA SER A 63 0.57 8.12 -5.17
C SER A 63 -0.11 9.09 -4.22
N ASP A 64 -1.36 9.43 -4.52
CA ASP A 64 -2.28 9.96 -3.52
C ASP A 64 -2.49 8.89 -2.43
N GLU A 65 -2.78 9.31 -1.21
CA GLU A 65 -3.16 8.37 -0.15
C GLU A 65 -4.45 7.64 -0.52
N MET A 66 -4.45 6.33 -0.35
CA MET A 66 -5.57 5.45 -0.66
C MET A 66 -5.98 4.59 0.54
N ALA A 67 -7.12 3.92 0.44
CA ALA A 67 -7.45 2.85 1.37
C ALA A 67 -6.47 1.70 1.17
N GLY A 68 -5.82 1.29 2.24
CA GLY A 68 -4.93 0.13 2.22
C GLY A 68 -5.69 -1.19 2.31
N ALA A 69 -4.99 -2.28 2.07
CA ALA A 69 -5.53 -3.62 2.28
C ALA A 69 -5.86 -3.87 3.76
N ASN A 70 -6.88 -4.68 4.03
CA ASN A 70 -7.11 -5.18 5.37
C ASN A 70 -6.00 -6.15 5.77
N SER A 71 -5.51 -6.03 7.00
CA SER A 71 -4.55 -6.99 7.53
C SER A 71 -5.20 -8.35 7.80
N PRO A 72 -4.41 -9.43 7.91
CA PRO A 72 -4.93 -10.76 8.25
C PRO A 72 -5.69 -10.84 9.58
N VAL A 73 -5.43 -9.90 10.50
CA VAL A 73 -6.15 -9.80 11.78
C VAL A 73 -7.36 -8.84 11.71
N GLY A 74 -7.67 -8.32 10.51
CA GLY A 74 -8.83 -7.48 10.24
C GLY A 74 -8.63 -5.99 10.52
N THR A 75 -7.42 -5.54 10.87
CA THR A 75 -7.11 -4.11 11.05
C THR A 75 -7.07 -3.40 9.70
N LYS A 76 -7.64 -2.20 9.64
CA LYS A 76 -7.67 -1.37 8.44
C LYS A 76 -6.65 -0.25 8.53
N ALA A 77 -6.04 0.06 7.41
CA ALA A 77 -5.16 1.21 7.27
C ALA A 77 -5.50 2.02 6.01
N ARG A 78 -4.99 3.24 5.96
CA ARG A 78 -4.76 3.97 4.72
C ARG A 78 -3.25 3.93 4.45
N GLU A 79 -2.89 4.00 3.19
CA GLU A 79 -1.50 3.91 2.76
C GLU A 79 -1.15 4.97 1.73
N ALA A 80 0.11 5.36 1.72
CA ALA A 80 0.69 6.18 0.67
C ALA A 80 2.08 5.63 0.34
N ASP A 81 2.32 5.49 -0.96
CA ASP A 81 3.59 5.00 -1.49
C ASP A 81 4.56 6.16 -1.77
N PHE A 82 5.84 5.89 -1.54
CA PHE A 82 6.93 6.83 -1.71
C PHE A 82 8.08 6.20 -2.51
N ALA A 83 9.03 7.00 -2.94
CA ALA A 83 10.17 6.55 -3.74
C ALA A 83 11.00 5.43 -3.05
N SER A 84 11.09 5.44 -1.71
CA SER A 84 11.95 4.52 -0.95
C SER A 84 11.21 3.81 0.20
N GLY A 85 9.89 3.74 0.16
CA GLY A 85 9.10 3.12 1.21
C GLY A 85 7.63 3.44 1.10
N MET A 86 6.90 3.16 2.17
CA MET A 86 5.49 3.51 2.30
C MET A 86 5.17 4.03 3.71
N VAL A 87 4.05 4.70 3.84
CA VAL A 87 3.49 5.10 5.13
C VAL A 87 2.10 4.47 5.26
N LEU A 88 1.85 3.85 6.41
CA LEU A 88 0.57 3.27 6.78
C LEU A 88 -0.01 4.00 7.98
N TRP A 89 -1.26 4.44 7.86
CA TRP A 89 -2.03 5.06 8.92
C TRP A 89 -3.16 4.12 9.34
N HIS A 90 -3.12 3.66 10.59
CA HIS A 90 -4.15 2.79 11.16
C HIS A 90 -5.47 3.53 11.34
N VAL A 91 -6.52 3.05 10.65
CA VAL A 91 -7.87 3.65 10.70
C VAL A 91 -8.66 3.12 11.89
N ASP A 92 -8.43 1.87 12.26
CA ASP A 92 -9.11 1.18 13.36
C ASP A 92 -8.15 0.30 14.18
N GLY A 93 -8.70 -0.53 15.05
CA GLY A 93 -7.93 -1.45 15.89
C GLY A 93 -7.21 -0.77 17.05
N PRO A 94 -6.34 -1.52 17.75
CA PRO A 94 -5.63 -1.03 18.96
C PRO A 94 -4.69 0.16 18.70
N ARG A 95 -4.35 0.40 17.45
CA ARG A 95 -3.43 1.48 17.02
C ARG A 95 -4.12 2.54 16.16
N ALA A 96 -5.45 2.62 16.20
CA ALA A 96 -6.19 3.65 15.48
C ALA A 96 -5.59 5.06 15.68
N GLY A 97 -5.39 5.79 14.58
CA GLY A 97 -4.75 7.12 14.56
C GLY A 97 -3.22 7.11 14.53
N GLN A 98 -2.55 5.96 14.69
CA GLN A 98 -1.10 5.87 14.62
C GLN A 98 -0.63 5.68 13.16
N THR A 99 0.56 6.23 12.87
CA THR A 99 1.13 6.24 11.53
C THR A 99 2.56 5.74 11.57
N TYR A 100 2.88 4.76 10.75
CA TYR A 100 4.19 4.14 10.68
C TYR A 100 4.74 4.15 9.26
N ALA A 101 6.05 4.30 9.13
CA ALA A 101 6.74 4.16 7.84
C ALA A 101 7.45 2.81 7.76
N VAL A 102 7.43 2.21 6.59
CA VAL A 102 8.20 1.00 6.26
C VAL A 102 9.16 1.37 5.13
N THR A 103 10.47 1.18 5.33
CA THR A 103 11.50 1.70 4.41
C THR A 103 12.61 0.68 4.14
N GLY A 104 13.38 0.91 3.09
CA GLY A 104 14.60 0.18 2.77
C GLY A 104 14.39 -1.32 2.53
N CYS A 105 15.30 -2.13 3.05
CA CYS A 105 15.23 -3.59 2.91
C CYS A 105 14.02 -4.19 3.66
N ILE A 106 13.61 -3.59 4.79
CA ILE A 106 12.41 -4.01 5.53
C ILE A 106 11.18 -3.83 4.65
N TRP A 107 11.04 -2.70 3.96
CA TRP A 107 9.95 -2.43 3.02
C TRP A 107 9.92 -3.45 1.88
N ARG A 108 11.07 -3.74 1.24
CA ARG A 108 11.14 -4.72 0.15
C ARG A 108 10.72 -6.12 0.62
N LEU A 109 11.20 -6.56 1.78
CA LEU A 109 10.83 -7.87 2.32
C LEU A 109 9.36 -7.91 2.77
N TYR A 110 8.85 -6.83 3.35
CA TYR A 110 7.45 -6.66 3.71
C TYR A 110 6.53 -6.91 2.51
N PHE A 111 6.86 -6.32 1.35
CA PHE A 111 6.12 -6.55 0.12
C PHE A 111 6.26 -7.97 -0.43
N GLN A 112 7.43 -8.59 -0.31
CA GLN A 112 7.60 -9.99 -0.69
C GLN A 112 6.66 -10.92 0.07
N TYR A 113 6.25 -10.54 1.26
CA TYR A 113 5.29 -11.28 2.08
C TYR A 113 3.85 -10.78 1.94
N GLY A 114 3.54 -9.99 0.90
CA GLY A 114 2.18 -9.54 0.57
C GLY A 114 1.78 -8.20 1.20
N GLY A 115 2.73 -7.44 1.76
CA GLY A 115 2.48 -6.12 2.33
C GLY A 115 1.42 -6.14 3.43
N PRO A 116 0.51 -5.15 3.46
CA PRO A 116 -0.53 -5.05 4.49
C PRO A 116 -1.43 -6.28 4.62
N SER A 117 -1.77 -6.94 3.51
CA SER A 117 -2.59 -8.16 3.48
C SER A 117 -1.80 -9.44 3.67
N GLY A 118 -0.47 -9.38 3.64
CA GLY A 118 0.40 -10.51 3.90
C GLY A 118 0.42 -10.93 5.36
N TRP A 119 1.04 -12.06 5.66
CA TRP A 119 1.08 -12.62 7.01
C TRP A 119 1.72 -11.69 8.06
N LEU A 120 2.54 -10.72 7.65
CA LEU A 120 3.08 -9.70 8.55
C LEU A 120 1.99 -8.74 9.04
N GLY A 121 0.97 -8.46 8.23
CA GLY A 121 -0.06 -7.48 8.57
C GLY A 121 0.48 -6.05 8.61
N LEU A 122 -0.13 -5.19 9.42
CA LEU A 122 0.29 -3.80 9.53
C LEU A 122 1.49 -3.63 10.47
N PRO A 123 2.37 -2.63 10.23
CA PRO A 123 3.43 -2.29 11.17
C PRO A 123 2.82 -1.81 12.50
N ILE A 124 3.40 -2.25 13.62
CA ILE A 124 2.93 -1.91 14.96
C ILE A 124 3.90 -1.03 15.74
N GLY A 125 4.92 -0.54 15.07
CA GLY A 125 5.93 0.39 15.59
C GLY A 125 6.79 0.93 14.47
N ASP A 126 7.54 1.98 14.76
CA ASP A 126 8.60 2.48 13.88
C ASP A 126 9.81 1.54 13.89
N VAL A 127 10.70 1.74 12.92
CA VAL A 127 11.99 1.04 12.86
C VAL A 127 12.81 1.36 14.11
N VAL A 128 13.30 0.32 14.76
CA VAL A 128 14.20 0.40 15.92
C VAL A 128 15.61 0.06 15.46
N ASN A 129 16.56 0.97 15.76
CA ASN A 129 17.96 0.78 15.44
C ASN A 129 18.68 0.06 16.60
N PHE A 130 19.59 -0.84 16.28
CA PHE A 130 20.53 -1.45 17.21
C PHE A 130 21.95 -1.50 16.59
N PRO A 131 23.02 -1.80 17.34
CA PRO A 131 24.40 -1.69 16.82
C PRO A 131 24.64 -2.43 15.51
N ASP A 132 24.05 -3.63 15.35
CA ASP A 132 24.29 -4.51 14.22
C ASP A 132 23.19 -4.46 13.14
N GLY A 133 22.19 -3.59 13.28
CA GLY A 133 21.11 -3.54 12.31
C GLY A 133 19.92 -2.69 12.72
N GLN A 134 18.77 -3.10 12.22
CA GLN A 134 17.46 -2.48 12.47
C GLN A 134 16.39 -3.56 12.51
N HIS A 135 15.30 -3.31 13.24
CA HIS A 135 14.11 -4.14 13.11
C HIS A 135 12.84 -3.30 13.15
N GLN A 136 11.77 -3.85 12.62
CA GLN A 136 10.42 -3.31 12.72
C GLN A 136 9.45 -4.42 13.07
N ALA A 137 8.56 -4.13 14.01
CA ALA A 137 7.52 -5.06 14.44
C ALA A 137 6.23 -4.85 13.62
N PHE A 138 5.58 -5.95 13.31
CA PHE A 138 4.31 -6.05 12.59
C PHE A 138 3.32 -6.88 13.40
N GLU A 139 2.04 -6.83 13.04
CA GLU A 139 0.99 -7.61 13.71
C GLU A 139 1.30 -9.12 13.73
N GLY A 140 1.81 -9.67 12.64
CA GLY A 140 2.11 -11.10 12.48
C GLY A 140 3.55 -11.50 12.80
N GLY A 141 4.45 -10.53 13.03
CA GLY A 141 5.86 -10.86 13.23
C GLY A 141 6.79 -9.67 13.30
N ARG A 142 8.03 -9.90 12.95
CA ARG A 142 9.10 -8.90 12.91
C ARG A 142 9.93 -9.07 11.66
N VAL A 143 10.41 -7.96 11.10
CA VAL A 143 11.46 -7.95 10.09
C VAL A 143 12.71 -7.34 10.70
N THR A 144 13.83 -8.04 10.57
CA THR A 144 15.16 -7.61 11.06
C THR A 144 16.10 -7.44 9.87
N TYR A 145 16.77 -6.31 9.80
CA TYR A 145 17.91 -6.08 8.91
C TYR A 145 19.21 -6.28 9.68
N GLU A 146 20.04 -7.18 9.19
CA GLU A 146 21.38 -7.42 9.72
C GLU A 146 22.45 -6.76 8.84
N ARG A 147 23.22 -5.85 9.43
CA ARG A 147 24.24 -5.09 8.70
C ARG A 147 25.37 -5.97 8.19
N ALA A 148 25.80 -6.95 8.98
CA ALA A 148 26.89 -7.84 8.60
C ALA A 148 26.54 -8.72 7.41
N ALA A 149 25.30 -9.20 7.34
CA ALA A 149 24.78 -10.00 6.23
C ALA A 149 24.28 -9.14 5.07
N ASN A 150 24.05 -7.83 5.28
CA ASN A 150 23.37 -6.92 4.37
C ASN A 150 22.04 -7.52 3.87
N ALA A 151 21.29 -8.14 4.75
CA ALA A 151 20.07 -8.88 4.46
C ALA A 151 18.95 -8.56 5.45
N CYS A 152 17.72 -8.75 5.00
CA CYS A 152 16.54 -8.71 5.85
C CYS A 152 15.96 -10.10 6.01
N GLU A 153 15.56 -10.43 7.23
CA GLU A 153 14.86 -11.67 7.56
C GLU A 153 13.56 -11.35 8.31
N ALA A 154 12.55 -12.22 8.15
CA ALA A 154 11.28 -12.07 8.81
C ALA A 154 10.97 -13.28 9.69
N GLU A 155 10.53 -13.01 10.91
CA GLU A 155 10.15 -14.00 11.92
C GLU A 155 8.67 -13.85 12.27
N ARG A 156 7.92 -14.96 12.37
CA ARG A 156 6.53 -14.97 12.81
C ARG A 156 6.43 -14.87 14.33
N ASN A 157 5.42 -14.16 14.82
CA ASN A 157 5.03 -14.27 16.23
C ASN A 157 4.46 -15.66 16.49
N ALA A 158 4.89 -16.32 17.58
CA ALA A 158 4.41 -17.65 17.94
C ALA A 158 2.88 -17.71 18.14
N GLU A 159 2.26 -16.65 18.61
CA GLU A 159 0.81 -16.52 18.84
C GLU A 159 -0.02 -16.45 17.54
N VAL A 160 0.55 -15.94 16.44
CA VAL A 160 -0.17 -15.76 15.17
C VAL A 160 -0.15 -17.05 14.33
N ALA A 161 0.72 -18.00 14.65
CA ALA A 161 0.82 -19.27 13.93
C ALA A 161 -0.44 -20.15 14.08
N GLU A 162 -1.30 -19.90 15.07
CA GLU A 162 -2.50 -20.70 15.38
C GLU A 162 -3.84 -19.99 15.06
N THR A 163 -3.85 -18.73 14.63
CA THR A 163 -5.12 -18.06 14.30
C THR A 163 -5.61 -18.47 12.92
N LYS A 164 -6.74 -19.18 12.90
CA LYS A 164 -7.56 -19.40 11.71
C LYS A 164 -7.76 -18.08 10.97
N PRO A 165 -7.69 -18.06 9.63
CA PRO A 165 -7.98 -16.85 8.86
C PRO A 165 -9.33 -16.26 9.31
N PRO A 166 -9.44 -14.92 9.39
CA PRO A 166 -10.68 -14.25 9.74
C PRO A 166 -11.83 -14.75 8.84
N PRO A 167 -13.07 -14.80 9.34
CA PRO A 167 -14.20 -15.13 8.49
C PRO A 167 -14.27 -14.11 7.36
N GLU A 168 -14.41 -14.61 6.15
CA GLU A 168 -14.59 -13.83 4.92
C GLU A 168 -15.68 -12.79 5.13
N PRO A 169 -15.40 -11.46 4.98
CA PRO A 169 -16.43 -10.45 5.08
C PRO A 169 -17.50 -10.78 4.03
N ALA A 170 -18.78 -10.71 4.42
CA ALA A 170 -19.89 -10.85 3.50
C ALA A 170 -19.81 -9.72 2.46
N ALA A 171 -19.21 -10.00 1.33
CA ALA A 171 -18.93 -9.04 0.29
C ALA A 171 -20.20 -8.72 -0.50
N GLY A 172 -20.66 -7.49 -0.39
CA GLY A 172 -21.24 -6.83 -1.57
C GLY A 172 -20.15 -6.69 -2.65
N PRO A 173 -20.50 -6.50 -3.92
CA PRO A 173 -19.51 -6.37 -4.98
C PRO A 173 -18.53 -5.24 -4.62
N ALA A 174 -17.24 -5.58 -4.51
CA ALA A 174 -16.21 -4.61 -4.21
C ALA A 174 -16.14 -3.57 -5.34
N ALA A 175 -15.98 -2.29 -4.98
CA ALA A 175 -15.87 -1.23 -5.97
C ALA A 175 -14.65 -1.47 -6.87
N THR A 176 -14.84 -1.31 -8.17
CA THR A 176 -13.77 -1.47 -9.17
C THR A 176 -13.47 -0.13 -9.85
N SER A 177 -12.22 -0.01 -10.31
CA SER A 177 -11.74 1.09 -11.16
C SER A 177 -11.28 0.51 -12.49
N PRO A 178 -11.47 1.23 -13.61
CA PRO A 178 -10.97 0.78 -14.91
C PRO A 178 -9.42 0.78 -14.89
N LEU A 179 -8.85 -0.27 -15.48
CA LEU A 179 -7.45 -0.34 -15.85
C LEU A 179 -7.35 -0.09 -17.36
N ASP A 180 -6.71 0.99 -17.74
CA ASP A 180 -6.57 1.41 -19.13
C ASP A 180 -5.18 1.05 -19.69
N ALA A 181 -5.14 0.58 -20.93
CA ALA A 181 -3.89 0.37 -21.65
C ALA A 181 -3.45 1.68 -22.34
N TRP A 182 -2.17 1.99 -22.22
CA TRP A 182 -1.49 3.12 -22.83
C TRP A 182 -0.24 2.65 -23.56
N PHE A 183 0.14 3.34 -24.64
CA PHE A 183 1.29 2.98 -25.46
C PHE A 183 2.08 4.21 -25.91
N ASP A 184 3.39 4.17 -25.76
CA ASP A 184 4.32 5.13 -26.35
C ASP A 184 4.99 4.52 -27.59
N ALA A 185 4.57 4.93 -28.76
CA ALA A 185 5.11 4.40 -30.03
C ALA A 185 6.56 4.79 -30.29
N ALA A 186 7.08 5.86 -29.67
CA ALA A 186 8.46 6.28 -29.84
C ALA A 186 9.43 5.41 -29.04
N ARG A 187 8.99 4.90 -27.88
CA ARG A 187 9.77 4.00 -27.03
C ARG A 187 9.43 2.54 -27.25
N GLY A 188 8.22 2.24 -27.74
CA GLY A 188 7.68 0.88 -27.77
C GLY A 188 7.23 0.39 -26.41
N ASP A 189 6.88 1.30 -25.49
CA ASP A 189 6.57 0.99 -24.10
C ASP A 189 5.06 0.91 -23.86
N HIS A 190 4.64 -0.15 -23.17
CA HIS A 190 3.26 -0.40 -22.74
C HIS A 190 3.07 -0.08 -21.27
N LEU A 191 2.08 0.74 -20.95
CA LEU A 191 1.74 1.12 -19.58
C LEU A 191 0.29 0.81 -19.28
N SER A 192 0.02 0.20 -18.13
CA SER A 192 -1.34 0.01 -17.60
C SER A 192 -1.61 1.07 -16.52
N ALA A 193 -2.74 1.78 -16.61
CA ALA A 193 -3.08 2.87 -15.70
C ALA A 193 -4.49 2.70 -15.14
N ALA A 194 -4.63 2.57 -13.84
CA ALA A 194 -5.92 2.56 -13.14
C ALA A 194 -6.22 3.87 -12.41
N SER A 195 -5.20 4.66 -12.09
CA SER A 195 -5.41 5.95 -11.40
C SER A 195 -5.41 7.14 -12.37
N ALA A 196 -6.23 8.15 -12.06
CA ALA A 196 -6.23 9.40 -12.81
C ALA A 196 -4.85 10.11 -12.78
N GLY A 197 -4.07 9.91 -11.72
CA GLY A 197 -2.72 10.44 -11.60
C GLY A 197 -1.77 9.83 -12.64
N VAL A 198 -1.71 8.50 -12.70
CA VAL A 198 -0.88 7.78 -13.68
C VAL A 198 -1.33 8.08 -15.11
N ALA A 199 -2.64 8.07 -15.38
CA ALA A 199 -3.17 8.42 -16.70
C ALA A 199 -2.79 9.84 -17.14
N LYS A 200 -2.82 10.81 -16.23
CA LYS A 200 -2.39 12.19 -16.50
C LYS A 200 -0.87 12.27 -16.78
N THR A 201 -0.06 11.56 -16.02
CA THR A 201 1.39 11.49 -16.24
C THR A 201 1.71 10.82 -17.57
N ALA A 202 1.06 9.71 -17.90
CA ALA A 202 1.19 9.02 -19.18
C ALA A 202 0.87 9.95 -20.35
N ALA A 203 -0.27 10.65 -20.30
CA ALA A 203 -0.67 11.61 -21.34
C ALA A 203 0.37 12.76 -21.50
N ALA A 204 0.90 13.27 -20.40
CA ALA A 204 1.94 14.31 -20.40
C ALA A 204 3.28 13.81 -20.98
N ALA A 205 3.55 12.51 -20.85
CA ALA A 205 4.72 11.83 -21.40
C ALA A 205 4.54 11.30 -22.83
N ASN A 206 3.46 11.73 -23.52
CA ASN A 206 3.10 11.38 -24.90
C ASN A 206 2.63 9.92 -25.12
N TYR A 207 2.20 9.22 -24.09
CA TYR A 207 1.51 7.95 -24.28
C TYR A 207 0.11 8.19 -24.85
N ALA A 208 -0.27 7.38 -25.83
CA ALA A 208 -1.62 7.33 -26.36
C ALA A 208 -2.44 6.28 -25.59
N ARG A 209 -3.65 6.65 -25.15
CA ARG A 209 -4.58 5.67 -24.59
C ARG A 209 -5.05 4.72 -25.67
N VAL A 210 -4.79 3.43 -25.50
CA VAL A 210 -5.18 2.37 -26.44
C VAL A 210 -6.63 1.94 -26.22
N GLY A 211 -7.04 1.81 -24.95
CA GLY A 211 -8.40 1.42 -24.59
C GLY A 211 -8.52 0.92 -23.16
N GLY A 212 -9.73 0.47 -22.78
CA GLY A 212 -9.94 -0.27 -21.54
C GLY A 212 -9.31 -1.64 -21.65
N GLN A 213 -8.57 -2.03 -20.65
CA GLN A 213 -7.83 -3.29 -20.57
C GLN A 213 -8.54 -4.29 -19.66
N ALA A 214 -8.87 -3.87 -18.44
CA ALA A 214 -9.50 -4.68 -17.41
C ALA A 214 -10.15 -3.77 -16.36
N ALA A 215 -10.56 -4.34 -15.24
CA ALA A 215 -10.85 -3.63 -14.01
C ALA A 215 -9.88 -4.06 -12.90
N VAL A 216 -9.72 -3.22 -11.88
CA VAL A 216 -9.02 -3.56 -10.63
C VAL A 216 -9.93 -3.20 -9.47
N PHE A 217 -9.81 -3.87 -8.34
CA PHE A 217 -10.49 -3.41 -7.13
C PHE A 217 -9.88 -2.08 -6.67
N ALA A 218 -10.73 -1.12 -6.35
CA ALA A 218 -10.29 0.17 -5.82
C ALA A 218 -9.74 0.05 -4.39
N GLU A 219 -10.21 -0.98 -3.67
CA GLU A 219 -9.80 -1.30 -2.30
C GLU A 219 -9.40 -2.77 -2.22
N ALA A 220 -8.65 -3.13 -1.19
CA ALA A 220 -8.27 -4.51 -0.95
C ALA A 220 -9.50 -5.41 -0.81
N ALA A 221 -9.54 -6.49 -1.58
CA ALA A 221 -10.55 -7.53 -1.53
C ALA A 221 -9.95 -8.83 -0.98
N PRO A 222 -10.76 -9.75 -0.42
CA PRO A 222 -10.28 -11.06 0.00
C PRO A 222 -9.55 -11.80 -1.13
N GLY A 223 -8.35 -12.31 -0.86
CA GLY A 223 -7.53 -13.00 -1.85
C GLY A 223 -6.93 -12.11 -2.94
N ALA A 224 -6.96 -10.78 -2.76
CA ALA A 224 -6.38 -9.84 -3.70
C ALA A 224 -5.02 -9.30 -3.22
N ALA A 225 -4.13 -9.04 -4.16
CA ALA A 225 -2.83 -8.39 -3.97
C ALA A 225 -2.79 -7.06 -4.73
N PRO A 226 -2.00 -6.08 -4.27
CA PRO A 226 -1.85 -4.81 -4.97
C PRO A 226 -1.16 -5.00 -6.33
N LEU A 227 -1.76 -4.46 -7.38
CA LEU A 227 -1.12 -4.31 -8.69
C LEU A 227 -0.29 -3.03 -8.67
N LYS A 228 1.01 -3.15 -8.89
CA LYS A 228 1.98 -2.05 -8.78
C LYS A 228 2.65 -1.78 -10.11
N LEU A 229 2.84 -0.49 -10.40
CA LEU A 229 3.57 0.00 -11.56
C LEU A 229 5.00 0.36 -11.14
N PHE A 230 5.95 -0.05 -11.98
CA PHE A 230 7.37 0.28 -11.83
C PHE A 230 7.89 0.86 -13.13
N TRP A 231 8.85 1.77 -13.03
CA TRP A 231 9.52 2.44 -14.13
C TRP A 231 11.03 2.19 -14.13
N ASN A 232 11.61 2.00 -15.30
CA ASN A 232 13.05 1.99 -15.49
C ASN A 232 13.45 3.04 -16.53
N GLU A 233 14.01 4.16 -16.10
CA GLU A 233 14.38 5.27 -16.96
C GLU A 233 15.46 4.87 -17.99
N ALA A 234 16.44 4.05 -17.60
CA ALA A 234 17.52 3.61 -18.48
C ALA A 234 17.02 2.72 -19.62
N LYS A 235 15.94 1.98 -19.41
CA LYS A 235 15.29 1.13 -20.42
C LYS A 235 14.17 1.84 -21.16
N GLY A 236 13.59 2.90 -20.57
CA GLY A 236 12.40 3.55 -21.07
C GLY A 236 11.17 2.64 -21.04
N ASP A 237 11.02 1.82 -20.00
CA ASP A 237 10.07 0.71 -19.91
C ASP A 237 9.35 0.67 -18.57
N HIS A 238 8.03 0.42 -18.63
CA HIS A 238 7.20 0.14 -17.47
C HIS A 238 6.94 -1.35 -17.29
N ILE A 239 6.82 -1.76 -16.03
CA ILE A 239 6.35 -3.10 -15.67
C ILE A 239 5.28 -3.00 -14.59
N SER A 240 4.15 -3.70 -14.79
CA SER A 240 3.11 -3.84 -13.76
C SER A 240 3.16 -5.24 -13.18
N THR A 241 3.17 -5.35 -11.85
CA THR A 241 3.25 -6.65 -11.17
C THR A 241 2.39 -6.67 -9.91
N ALA A 242 1.80 -7.82 -9.62
CA ALA A 242 1.08 -8.08 -8.36
C ALA A 242 1.64 -9.31 -7.64
N THR A 243 2.73 -9.89 -8.14
CA THR A 243 3.38 -11.05 -7.53
C THR A 243 4.68 -10.67 -6.85
N ALA A 244 5.00 -11.35 -5.75
CA ALA A 244 6.28 -11.16 -5.05
C ALA A 244 7.49 -11.49 -5.96
N GLU A 245 7.33 -12.43 -6.89
CA GLU A 245 8.36 -12.75 -7.89
C GLU A 245 8.54 -11.60 -8.87
N GLY A 246 7.45 -11.07 -9.42
CA GLY A 246 7.49 -9.94 -10.36
C GLY A 246 8.14 -8.72 -9.74
N GLU A 247 7.80 -8.39 -8.50
CA GLU A 247 8.43 -7.28 -7.78
C GLU A 247 9.94 -7.49 -7.56
N ARG A 248 10.35 -8.70 -7.14
CA ARG A 248 11.79 -9.01 -7.01
C ARG A 248 12.52 -8.84 -8.32
N ASN A 249 11.95 -9.34 -9.41
CA ASN A 249 12.54 -9.26 -10.73
C ASN A 249 12.63 -7.81 -11.23
N ALA A 250 11.58 -7.01 -10.99
CA ALA A 250 11.58 -5.59 -11.32
C ALA A 250 12.71 -4.85 -10.56
N PHE A 251 12.80 -5.01 -9.25
CA PHE A 251 13.86 -4.38 -8.46
C PHE A 251 15.27 -4.85 -8.88
N ALA A 252 15.46 -6.16 -9.10
CA ALA A 252 16.74 -6.72 -9.54
C ALA A 252 17.16 -6.19 -10.92
N ALA A 253 16.19 -5.89 -11.79
CA ALA A 253 16.42 -5.32 -13.12
C ALA A 253 16.55 -3.79 -13.13
N GLY A 254 16.52 -3.14 -11.95
CA GLY A 254 16.72 -1.69 -11.77
C GLY A 254 15.45 -0.84 -11.94
N TYR A 255 14.26 -1.45 -11.96
CA TYR A 255 13.01 -0.70 -11.95
C TYR A 255 12.77 -0.11 -10.57
N GLN A 256 12.12 1.05 -10.56
CA GLN A 256 11.72 1.75 -9.35
C GLN A 256 10.21 1.77 -9.26
N PHE A 257 9.68 1.61 -8.05
CA PHE A 257 8.25 1.73 -7.80
C PHE A 257 7.77 3.12 -8.22
N GLU A 258 6.68 3.17 -8.98
CA GLU A 258 6.08 4.41 -9.44
C GLU A 258 4.70 4.66 -8.82
N ALA A 259 3.79 3.70 -8.89
CA ALA A 259 2.44 3.87 -8.39
C ALA A 259 1.74 2.53 -8.05
N SER A 260 0.78 2.59 -7.13
CA SER A 260 -0.22 1.54 -6.95
C SER A 260 -1.39 1.73 -7.91
N GLN A 261 -1.85 0.62 -8.49
CA GLN A 261 -2.90 0.61 -9.53
C GLN A 261 -4.24 0.05 -9.03
N GLY A 262 -4.36 -0.28 -7.74
CA GLY A 262 -5.47 -1.01 -7.15
C GLY A 262 -5.10 -2.46 -6.84
N PHE A 263 -6.10 -3.36 -6.80
CA PHE A 263 -5.87 -4.74 -6.37
C PHE A 263 -6.44 -5.73 -7.38
N VAL A 264 -5.85 -6.92 -7.47
CA VAL A 264 -6.26 -8.03 -8.32
C VAL A 264 -6.20 -9.33 -7.52
N TRP A 265 -7.04 -10.30 -7.84
CA TRP A 265 -6.97 -11.60 -7.17
C TRP A 265 -5.65 -12.32 -7.45
N THR A 266 -5.15 -13.04 -6.47
CA THR A 266 -3.96 -13.89 -6.60
C THR A 266 -4.28 -15.25 -7.24
N ASP A 267 -5.53 -15.69 -7.12
CA ASP A 267 -6.02 -16.97 -7.61
C ASP A 267 -7.13 -16.77 -8.67
N PRO A 268 -7.35 -17.75 -9.56
CA PRO A 268 -8.41 -17.69 -10.55
C PRO A 268 -9.80 -17.59 -9.94
N HIS A 269 -10.63 -16.67 -10.44
CA HIS A 269 -12.04 -16.53 -10.08
C HIS A 269 -12.94 -16.65 -11.32
N PRO A 270 -14.18 -17.13 -11.18
CA PRO A 270 -15.14 -17.19 -12.30
C PRO A 270 -15.36 -15.82 -12.92
N GLY A 271 -15.17 -15.70 -14.23
CA GLY A 271 -15.32 -14.46 -14.98
C GLY A 271 -14.13 -13.51 -14.91
N ALA A 272 -13.12 -13.78 -14.10
CA ALA A 272 -11.93 -12.95 -14.00
C ALA A 272 -11.07 -13.01 -15.28
N LEU A 273 -10.44 -11.88 -15.63
CA LEU A 273 -9.46 -11.82 -16.70
C LEU A 273 -8.06 -12.09 -16.14
N THR A 274 -7.35 -13.02 -16.76
CA THR A 274 -5.94 -13.27 -16.41
C THR A 274 -5.09 -12.06 -16.80
N LEU A 275 -4.31 -11.53 -15.87
CA LEU A 275 -3.28 -10.54 -16.13
C LEU A 275 -1.95 -11.27 -16.28
N ALA A 276 -1.42 -11.27 -17.50
CA ALA A 276 -0.20 -12.00 -17.85
C ALA A 276 0.89 -11.04 -18.31
N GLN A 277 2.07 -11.17 -17.71
CA GLN A 277 3.24 -10.40 -18.11
C GLN A 277 3.91 -11.06 -19.32
N TYR A 278 4.13 -10.24 -20.33
CA TYR A 278 4.88 -10.58 -21.54
C TYR A 278 6.10 -9.68 -21.65
N ARG A 279 7.15 -10.18 -22.26
CA ARG A 279 8.39 -9.44 -22.49
C ARG A 279 8.85 -9.58 -23.93
N ASP A 280 9.23 -8.48 -24.55
CA ASP A 280 9.95 -8.51 -25.84
C ASP A 280 11.38 -9.00 -25.63
N PRO A 281 11.82 -10.10 -26.26
CA PRO A 281 13.16 -10.63 -26.09
C PRO A 281 14.25 -9.75 -26.70
N VAL A 282 13.92 -8.81 -27.58
CA VAL A 282 14.87 -7.93 -28.27
C VAL A 282 15.06 -6.63 -27.51
N SER A 283 14.00 -5.87 -27.26
CA SER A 283 14.05 -4.60 -26.53
C SER A 283 14.14 -4.79 -25.02
N GLY A 284 13.55 -5.87 -24.52
CA GLY A 284 13.39 -6.14 -23.11
C GLY A 284 12.18 -5.42 -22.49
N HIS A 285 11.34 -4.77 -23.29
CA HIS A 285 10.13 -4.09 -22.85
C HIS A 285 9.06 -5.07 -22.40
N HIS A 286 8.19 -4.61 -21.52
CA HIS A 286 7.15 -5.42 -20.92
C HIS A 286 5.75 -4.98 -21.37
N TRP A 287 4.83 -5.94 -21.39
CA TRP A 287 3.42 -5.71 -21.64
C TRP A 287 2.59 -6.57 -20.69
N LEU A 288 1.83 -5.94 -19.80
CA LEU A 288 0.82 -6.61 -19.01
C LEU A 288 -0.42 -6.79 -19.89
N ALA A 289 -0.68 -8.01 -20.34
CA ALA A 289 -1.81 -8.34 -21.19
C ALA A 289 -2.99 -8.86 -20.35
N ALA A 290 -4.19 -8.32 -20.55
CA ALA A 290 -5.41 -8.75 -19.88
C ALA A 290 -6.24 -9.66 -20.79
N GLY A 291 -6.43 -10.90 -20.35
CA GLY A 291 -7.23 -11.91 -21.04
C GLY A 291 -6.61 -12.45 -22.33
N PRO A 292 -7.35 -13.32 -23.03
CA PRO A 292 -6.82 -14.06 -24.18
C PRO A 292 -6.54 -13.18 -25.41
N ASP A 293 -7.33 -12.13 -25.63
CA ASP A 293 -7.21 -11.29 -26.83
C ASP A 293 -5.94 -10.43 -26.79
N GLU A 294 -5.63 -9.79 -25.67
CA GLU A 294 -4.37 -9.04 -25.51
C GLU A 294 -3.17 -9.98 -25.47
N ALA A 295 -3.29 -11.13 -24.83
CA ALA A 295 -2.25 -12.16 -24.84
C ALA A 295 -1.93 -12.65 -26.27
N ALA A 296 -2.94 -12.77 -27.14
CA ALA A 296 -2.74 -13.11 -28.53
C ALA A 296 -2.05 -11.98 -29.32
N LYS A 297 -2.41 -10.71 -29.06
CA LYS A 297 -1.74 -9.54 -29.67
C LYS A 297 -0.28 -9.47 -29.24
N ALA A 298 0.03 -9.57 -27.94
CA ALA A 298 1.41 -9.56 -27.45
C ALA A 298 2.26 -10.62 -28.13
N LYS A 299 1.75 -11.85 -28.25
CA LYS A 299 2.44 -12.94 -28.96
C LYS A 299 2.62 -12.65 -30.47
N ALA A 300 1.62 -12.06 -31.13
CA ALA A 300 1.70 -11.71 -32.54
C ALA A 300 2.74 -10.62 -32.82
N GLU A 301 3.00 -9.74 -31.84
CA GLU A 301 4.04 -8.71 -31.88
C GLU A 301 5.42 -9.22 -31.42
N GLY A 302 5.54 -10.51 -31.09
CA GLY A 302 6.81 -11.14 -30.76
C GLY A 302 7.15 -11.18 -29.27
N PHE A 303 6.24 -10.71 -28.40
CA PHE A 303 6.44 -10.78 -26.96
C PHE A 303 6.30 -12.23 -26.48
N VAL A 304 7.14 -12.61 -25.53
CA VAL A 304 7.18 -13.93 -24.91
C VAL A 304 6.56 -13.86 -23.52
N PHE A 305 5.71 -14.84 -23.22
CA PHE A 305 5.11 -14.98 -21.88
C PHE A 305 6.17 -15.16 -20.80
N GLU A 306 6.06 -14.43 -19.71
CA GLU A 306 6.91 -14.59 -18.53
C GLU A 306 6.18 -15.26 -17.37
N ARG A 307 5.03 -14.67 -16.93
CA ARG A 307 4.29 -15.16 -15.76
C ARG A 307 2.87 -14.58 -15.71
N ILE A 308 2.06 -15.14 -14.82
CA ILE A 308 0.77 -14.57 -14.42
C ILE A 308 1.02 -13.63 -13.24
N GLU A 309 0.50 -12.40 -13.33
CA GLU A 309 0.56 -11.42 -12.25
C GLU A 309 -0.68 -11.45 -11.36
N GLY A 310 -1.80 -11.91 -11.86
CA GLY A 310 -3.04 -12.03 -11.10
C GLY A 310 -4.26 -12.15 -12.00
N TYR A 311 -5.42 -11.91 -11.40
CA TYR A 311 -6.71 -12.05 -12.07
C TYR A 311 -7.56 -10.82 -11.77
N ALA A 312 -7.89 -10.07 -12.81
CA ALA A 312 -8.69 -8.87 -12.74
C ALA A 312 -10.17 -9.22 -12.55
N PRO A 313 -10.94 -8.47 -11.73
CA PRO A 313 -12.39 -8.67 -11.63
C PRO A 313 -13.09 -8.37 -12.96
N PRO A 314 -14.26 -9.02 -13.18
CA PRO A 314 -15.05 -8.83 -14.39
C PRO A 314 -15.65 -7.43 -14.53
#